data_f86e9befc7eb1113cabf6b4eea9f98d1
#
_entry.id   f86e9befc7eb1113cabf6b4eea9f98d1
#
_cell.length_a   1.000
_cell.length_b   1.000
_cell.length_c   1.000
_cell.angle_alpha   90.00
_cell.angle_beta   90.00
_cell.angle_gamma   90.00
#
_symmetry.space_group_name_H-M   'P 1'
#
loop_
_entity.id
_entity.type
_entity.pdbx_description
1 polymer ?
#
loop_
_entity_poly.entity_id
_entity_poly.type
_entity_poly.pdbx_seq_one_letter_code
_entity_poly.pdbx_strand_id
1 'polypeptide(L)'
;ASLEVVEDDAGLHITFPRAVLERADRESREHTADPRKQTPTRVAVNDTQATEIADAVDFAGPFLRLIDTARKVNETRGMREGRPVRVVVLKLTPKLPPEATSIFSVKFTEDQMTVWLGDDNIPVAAERIQRGTAGFMFIKGSMMNRSSWAFAHVGDRLVVLRDDSAYAGSGFGQKGEGRNVQVVTVR
;
A
#
# COMPACT_ATOMS: atom_id res chain seq x y z
N ALA A 1 5.34 6.59 13.02
CA ALA A 1 6.77 6.91 13.11
C ALA A 1 7.17 7.72 11.87
N SER A 2 8.23 8.52 11.97
CA SER A 2 8.86 9.20 10.83
C SER A 2 10.25 8.62 10.63
N LEU A 3 10.71 8.60 9.39
CA LEU A 3 12.07 8.24 9.01
C LEU A 3 12.57 9.22 7.93
N GLU A 4 13.86 9.27 7.74
CA GLU A 4 14.51 10.02 6.67
C GLU A 4 15.11 9.03 5.67
N VAL A 5 14.94 9.34 4.39
CA VAL A 5 15.50 8.55 3.30
C VAL A 5 16.37 9.48 2.48
N VAL A 6 17.63 9.11 2.31
CA VAL A 6 18.61 9.82 1.50
C VAL A 6 19.20 8.82 0.52
N GLU A 7 19.37 9.22 -0.72
CA GLU A 7 20.08 8.44 -1.72
C GLU A 7 21.32 9.20 -2.15
N ASP A 8 22.43 8.47 -2.23
CA ASP A 8 23.72 8.93 -2.74
C ASP A 8 24.41 7.85 -3.58
N ASP A 9 25.63 8.07 -3.95
CA ASP A 9 26.43 7.13 -4.75
C ASP A 9 26.65 5.77 -4.07
N ALA A 10 26.47 5.68 -2.74
CA ALA A 10 26.55 4.43 -1.98
C ALA A 10 25.22 3.67 -1.89
N GLY A 11 24.10 4.33 -2.28
CA GLY A 11 22.76 3.74 -2.32
C GLY A 11 21.72 4.45 -1.47
N LEU A 12 20.70 3.71 -1.07
CA LEU A 12 19.56 4.23 -0.30
C LEU A 12 19.84 4.09 1.21
N HIS A 13 19.90 5.22 1.90
CA HIS A 13 20.10 5.30 3.34
C HIS A 13 18.78 5.60 4.05
N ILE A 14 18.38 4.72 4.96
CA ILE A 14 17.15 4.85 5.75
C ILE A 14 17.54 5.09 7.21
N THR A 15 17.12 6.21 7.75
CA THR A 15 17.47 6.64 9.11
C THR A 15 16.23 6.98 9.93
N PHE A 16 16.09 6.35 11.08
CA PHE A 16 15.10 6.79 12.07
C PHE A 16 15.70 7.90 12.94
N PRO A 17 15.00 9.03 13.10
CA PRO A 17 15.40 10.06 14.04
C PRO A 17 15.53 9.48 15.47
N ARG A 18 16.55 9.92 16.20
CA ARG A 18 16.82 9.45 17.57
C ARG A 18 15.59 9.55 18.48
N ALA A 19 14.81 10.64 18.36
CA ALA A 19 13.58 10.82 19.13
C ALA A 19 12.52 9.74 18.88
N VAL A 20 12.46 9.20 17.65
CA VAL A 20 11.56 8.09 17.29
C VAL A 20 12.02 6.80 17.97
N LEU A 21 13.32 6.50 17.94
CA LEU A 21 13.88 5.31 18.60
C LEU A 21 13.73 5.37 20.11
N GLU A 22 13.99 6.54 20.74
CA GLU A 22 13.80 6.76 22.17
C GLU A 22 12.32 6.60 22.59
N ARG A 23 11.39 7.00 21.72
CA ARG A 23 9.95 6.80 21.96
C ARG A 23 9.59 5.33 21.86
N ALA A 24 10.06 4.62 20.84
CA ALA A 24 9.81 3.18 20.65
C ALA A 24 10.34 2.36 21.84
N ASP A 25 11.53 2.70 22.34
CA ASP A 25 12.14 2.07 23.52
C ASP A 25 11.33 2.35 24.80
N ARG A 26 10.86 3.58 25.00
CA ARG A 26 9.98 3.93 26.11
C ARG A 26 8.66 3.15 26.06
N GLU A 27 8.00 3.09 24.90
CA GLU A 27 6.79 2.29 24.70
C GLU A 27 7.04 0.81 25.00
N SER A 28 8.21 0.27 24.64
CA SER A 28 8.60 -1.12 24.92
C SER A 28 8.70 -1.39 26.44
N ARG A 29 9.36 -0.50 27.17
CA ARG A 29 9.47 -0.60 28.63
C ARG A 29 8.12 -0.50 29.34
N GLU A 30 7.28 0.43 28.90
CA GLU A 30 5.93 0.58 29.44
C GLU A 30 5.04 -0.62 29.18
N HIS A 31 5.14 -1.24 27.99
CA HIS A 31 4.40 -2.46 27.66
C HIS A 31 4.88 -3.67 28.48
N THR A 32 6.19 -3.75 28.78
CA THR A 32 6.73 -4.78 29.65
C THR A 32 6.17 -4.67 31.07
N ALA A 33 5.97 -3.43 31.56
CA ALA A 33 5.37 -3.19 32.88
C ALA A 33 3.84 -3.37 32.89
N ASP A 34 3.16 -3.04 31.79
CA ASP A 34 1.71 -3.22 31.62
C ASP A 34 1.41 -3.67 30.17
N PRO A 35 1.16 -4.99 29.94
CA PRO A 35 0.90 -5.55 28.60
C PRO A 35 -0.32 -4.98 27.87
N ARG A 36 -1.19 -4.23 28.54
CA ARG A 36 -2.35 -3.56 27.92
C ARG A 36 -1.97 -2.27 27.21
N LYS A 37 -0.79 -1.71 27.48
CA LYS A 37 -0.32 -0.50 26.82
C LYS A 37 0.06 -0.80 25.37
N GLN A 38 -0.42 0.06 24.46
CA GLN A 38 -0.12 -0.02 23.04
C GLN A 38 1.29 0.53 22.76
N THR A 39 1.94 -0.04 21.74
CA THR A 39 3.29 0.34 21.31
C THR A 39 3.33 0.77 19.85
N PRO A 40 2.57 1.80 19.44
CA PRO A 40 2.41 2.13 18.02
C PRO A 40 3.71 2.57 17.34
N THR A 41 4.60 3.27 18.05
CA THR A 41 5.89 3.70 17.49
C THR A 41 6.84 2.51 17.33
N ARG A 42 6.91 1.63 18.32
CA ARG A 42 7.71 0.40 18.26
C ARG A 42 7.25 -0.51 17.12
N VAL A 43 5.93 -0.72 17.00
CA VAL A 43 5.35 -1.51 15.89
C VAL A 43 5.74 -0.90 14.56
N ALA A 44 5.53 0.41 14.37
CA ALA A 44 5.88 1.08 13.13
C ALA A 44 7.38 1.00 12.78
N VAL A 45 8.28 1.06 13.76
CA VAL A 45 9.73 0.89 13.53
C VAL A 45 10.06 -0.54 13.14
N ASN A 46 9.50 -1.53 13.84
CA ASN A 46 9.79 -2.94 13.59
C ASN A 46 9.20 -3.44 12.26
N ASP A 47 8.05 -2.91 11.87
CA ASP A 47 7.34 -3.32 10.64
C ASP A 47 7.89 -2.60 9.39
N THR A 48 8.76 -1.59 9.56
CA THR A 48 9.38 -0.90 8.43
C THR A 48 10.37 -1.82 7.71
N GLN A 49 10.10 -2.09 6.42
CA GLN A 49 10.97 -2.88 5.57
C GLN A 49 11.70 -1.98 4.58
N ALA A 50 13.00 -2.20 4.41
CA ALA A 50 13.83 -1.44 3.47
C ALA A 50 13.33 -1.57 2.02
N THR A 51 12.80 -2.73 1.65
CA THR A 51 12.21 -2.98 0.33
C THR A 51 10.95 -2.16 0.07
N GLU A 52 10.09 -1.96 1.08
CA GLU A 52 8.89 -1.11 0.95
C GLU A 52 9.27 0.36 0.78
N ILE A 53 10.32 0.80 1.46
CA ILE A 53 10.85 2.16 1.30
C ILE A 53 11.45 2.33 -0.08
N ALA A 54 12.26 1.38 -0.56
CA ALA A 54 12.83 1.41 -1.90
C ALA A 54 11.73 1.43 -2.97
N ASP A 55 10.70 0.60 -2.84
CA ASP A 55 9.55 0.60 -3.74
C ASP A 55 8.78 1.94 -3.68
N ALA A 56 8.70 2.62 -2.53
CA ALA A 56 8.02 3.90 -2.42
C ALA A 56 8.77 5.05 -3.11
N VAL A 57 10.11 5.02 -3.12
CA VAL A 57 10.95 6.04 -3.78
C VAL A 57 11.19 5.75 -5.27
N ASP A 58 10.97 4.51 -5.71
CA ASP A 58 10.95 4.13 -7.14
C ASP A 58 9.83 3.11 -7.40
N PHE A 59 8.62 3.63 -7.55
CA PHE A 59 7.41 2.81 -7.70
C PHE A 59 7.13 2.39 -9.15
N ALA A 60 7.91 2.84 -10.13
CA ALA A 60 7.65 2.54 -11.54
C ALA A 60 7.68 1.02 -11.81
N GLY A 61 8.69 0.32 -11.34
CA GLY A 61 8.80 -1.14 -11.45
C GLY A 61 7.66 -1.89 -10.73
N PRO A 62 7.40 -1.64 -9.45
CA PRO A 62 6.24 -2.18 -8.75
C PRO A 62 4.91 -1.91 -9.44
N PHE A 63 4.70 -0.67 -9.92
CA PHE A 63 3.49 -0.29 -10.62
C PHE A 63 3.29 -1.08 -11.93
N LEU A 64 4.35 -1.22 -12.74
CA LEU A 64 4.29 -2.00 -13.98
C LEU A 64 4.00 -3.47 -13.70
N ARG A 65 4.62 -4.08 -12.69
CA ARG A 65 4.30 -5.46 -12.27
C ARG A 65 2.84 -5.62 -11.84
N LEU A 66 2.27 -4.60 -11.20
CA LEU A 66 0.89 -4.61 -10.74
C LEU A 66 -0.10 -4.61 -11.91
N ILE A 67 0.21 -3.89 -12.99
CA ILE A 67 -0.66 -3.76 -14.17
C ILE A 67 -0.29 -4.69 -15.35
N ASP A 68 0.75 -5.52 -15.21
CA ASP A 68 1.28 -6.39 -16.27
C ASP A 68 0.21 -7.25 -16.97
N THR A 69 -0.72 -7.79 -16.18
CA THR A 69 -1.83 -8.62 -16.69
C THR A 69 -3.17 -7.87 -16.74
N ALA A 70 -3.13 -6.55 -16.67
CA ALA A 70 -4.33 -5.73 -16.64
C ALA A 70 -4.97 -5.60 -18.02
N ARG A 71 -6.29 -5.56 -18.03
CA ARG A 71 -7.08 -5.24 -19.23
C ARG A 71 -7.76 -3.89 -19.04
N LYS A 72 -7.54 -2.97 -19.98
CA LYS A 72 -8.28 -1.69 -19.99
C LYS A 72 -9.78 -1.95 -20.18
N VAL A 73 -10.59 -1.40 -19.28
CA VAL A 73 -12.06 -1.50 -19.30
C VAL A 73 -12.66 -0.20 -19.81
N ASN A 74 -12.12 0.93 -19.37
CA ASN A 74 -12.65 2.24 -19.72
C ASN A 74 -11.53 3.28 -19.73
N GLU A 75 -11.76 4.37 -20.46
CA GLU A 75 -10.91 5.55 -20.47
C GLU A 75 -11.77 6.78 -20.66
N THR A 76 -11.59 7.79 -19.82
CA THR A 76 -12.29 9.07 -19.87
C THR A 76 -11.34 10.20 -19.57
N ARG A 77 -11.79 11.43 -19.84
CA ARG A 77 -11.10 12.65 -19.38
C ARG A 77 -11.79 13.15 -18.12
N GLY A 78 -11.04 13.72 -17.21
CA GLY A 78 -11.53 14.27 -15.96
C GLY A 78 -10.66 15.41 -15.43
N MET A 79 -10.96 15.83 -14.23
CA MET A 79 -10.20 16.82 -13.48
C MET A 79 -9.76 16.20 -12.16
N ARG A 80 -8.52 16.43 -11.75
CA ARG A 80 -8.01 16.07 -10.43
C ARG A 80 -7.20 17.24 -9.87
N GLU A 81 -7.58 17.72 -8.70
CA GLU A 81 -6.92 18.85 -8.05
C GLU A 81 -6.76 20.09 -8.97
N GLY A 82 -7.82 20.34 -9.76
CA GLY A 82 -7.85 21.48 -10.70
C GLY A 82 -7.06 21.28 -11.99
N ARG A 83 -6.46 20.09 -12.23
CA ARG A 83 -5.69 19.77 -13.44
C ARG A 83 -6.42 18.75 -14.31
N PRO A 84 -6.35 18.88 -15.64
CA PRO A 84 -6.90 17.87 -16.54
C PRO A 84 -6.13 16.55 -16.38
N VAL A 85 -6.84 15.45 -16.43
CA VAL A 85 -6.25 14.10 -16.35
C VAL A 85 -6.98 13.14 -17.28
N ARG A 86 -6.28 12.11 -17.74
CA ARG A 86 -6.90 10.92 -18.31
C ARG A 86 -7.15 9.92 -17.19
N VAL A 87 -8.34 9.38 -17.14
CA VAL A 87 -8.75 8.38 -16.16
C VAL A 87 -8.88 7.05 -16.86
N VAL A 88 -8.00 6.13 -16.53
CA VAL A 88 -7.96 4.77 -17.11
C VAL A 88 -8.41 3.77 -16.06
N VAL A 89 -9.44 2.99 -16.40
CA VAL A 89 -9.94 1.91 -15.54
C VAL A 89 -9.43 0.58 -16.08
N LEU A 90 -8.77 -0.15 -15.22
CA LEU A 90 -8.13 -1.44 -15.50
C LEU A 90 -8.81 -2.54 -14.69
N LYS A 91 -9.12 -3.66 -15.32
CA LYS A 91 -9.45 -4.90 -14.62
C LYS A 91 -8.18 -5.72 -14.49
N LEU A 92 -7.83 -6.08 -13.26
CA LEU A 92 -6.66 -6.87 -12.94
C LEU A 92 -7.02 -8.37 -12.90
N THR A 93 -6.03 -9.21 -13.16
CA THR A 93 -6.14 -10.66 -12.96
C THR A 93 -5.32 -11.02 -11.74
N PRO A 94 -5.95 -11.34 -10.60
CA PRO A 94 -5.23 -11.65 -9.38
C PRO A 94 -4.34 -12.90 -9.57
N LYS A 95 -3.05 -12.76 -9.25
CA LYS A 95 -2.15 -13.91 -9.13
C LYS A 95 -2.29 -14.47 -7.71
N LEU A 96 -2.89 -15.64 -7.58
CA LEU A 96 -2.96 -16.33 -6.29
C LEU A 96 -1.64 -17.07 -6.03
N PRO A 97 -1.11 -17.04 -4.80
CA PRO A 97 0.01 -17.87 -4.42
C PRO A 97 -0.33 -19.35 -4.62
N PRO A 98 0.60 -20.20 -5.11
CA PRO A 98 0.35 -21.62 -5.34
C PRO A 98 -0.12 -22.36 -4.06
N GLU A 99 0.30 -21.91 -2.90
CA GLU A 99 -0.03 -22.51 -1.59
C GLU A 99 -1.47 -22.22 -1.14
N ALA A 100 -2.14 -21.21 -1.73
CA ALA A 100 -3.53 -20.86 -1.39
C ALA A 100 -4.56 -21.90 -1.84
N THR A 101 -4.16 -22.99 -2.51
CA THR A 101 -5.08 -23.83 -3.27
C THR A 101 -5.53 -25.12 -2.60
N SER A 102 -4.96 -25.56 -1.48
CA SER A 102 -5.34 -26.89 -0.92
C SER A 102 -6.27 -26.84 0.30
N ILE A 103 -6.19 -25.82 1.13
CA ILE A 103 -7.00 -25.72 2.37
C ILE A 103 -7.69 -24.35 2.43
N PHE A 104 -7.08 -23.31 1.87
CA PHE A 104 -7.65 -21.98 1.74
C PHE A 104 -8.14 -21.71 0.32
N SER A 105 -9.41 -21.39 0.16
CA SER A 105 -9.95 -20.89 -1.09
C SER A 105 -10.05 -19.37 -1.04
N VAL A 106 -9.40 -18.68 -1.95
CA VAL A 106 -9.59 -17.25 -2.15
C VAL A 106 -10.22 -17.04 -3.52
N LYS A 107 -11.34 -16.34 -3.57
CA LYS A 107 -12.02 -16.00 -4.82
C LYS A 107 -12.23 -14.48 -4.86
N PHE A 108 -11.55 -13.82 -5.77
CA PHE A 108 -11.82 -12.41 -6.05
C PHE A 108 -13.06 -12.27 -6.91
N THR A 109 -14.00 -11.43 -6.49
CA THR A 109 -15.19 -11.04 -7.24
C THR A 109 -14.95 -9.74 -8.00
N GLU A 110 -14.05 -8.90 -7.48
CA GLU A 110 -13.63 -7.64 -8.08
C GLU A 110 -12.13 -7.43 -7.83
N ASP A 111 -11.38 -7.07 -8.87
CA ASP A 111 -10.02 -6.54 -8.78
C ASP A 111 -9.87 -5.48 -9.87
N GLN A 112 -10.04 -4.24 -9.49
CA GLN A 112 -10.08 -3.11 -10.38
C GLN A 112 -9.12 -2.04 -9.92
N MET A 113 -8.45 -1.40 -10.89
CA MET A 113 -7.57 -0.28 -10.66
C MET A 113 -8.02 0.91 -11.52
N THR A 114 -8.11 2.07 -10.91
CA THR A 114 -8.27 3.35 -11.59
C THR A 114 -6.96 4.09 -11.53
N VAL A 115 -6.47 4.53 -12.67
CA VAL A 115 -5.22 5.29 -12.82
C VAL A 115 -5.54 6.67 -13.38
N TRP A 116 -5.06 7.70 -12.73
CA TRP A 116 -5.11 9.08 -13.22
C TRP A 116 -3.76 9.44 -13.82
N LEU A 117 -3.75 9.74 -15.10
CA LEU A 117 -2.56 10.11 -15.86
C LEU A 117 -2.58 11.62 -16.12
N GLY A 118 -1.45 12.27 -15.89
CA GLY A 118 -1.22 13.65 -16.26
C GLY A 118 -1.11 13.85 -17.78
N ASP A 119 -0.87 15.09 -18.21
CA ASP A 119 -0.76 15.44 -19.62
C ASP A 119 0.44 14.76 -20.31
N ASP A 120 1.47 14.41 -19.54
CA ASP A 120 2.66 13.67 -19.96
C ASP A 120 2.45 12.14 -19.99
N ASN A 121 1.25 11.67 -19.69
CA ASN A 121 0.89 10.25 -19.51
C ASN A 121 1.57 9.56 -18.32
N ILE A 122 2.16 10.31 -17.40
CA ILE A 122 2.72 9.77 -16.16
C ILE A 122 1.60 9.65 -15.12
N PRO A 123 1.54 8.56 -14.34
CA PRO A 123 0.59 8.44 -13.26
C PRO A 123 0.76 9.55 -12.21
N VAL A 124 -0.32 10.26 -11.88
CA VAL A 124 -0.37 11.23 -10.77
C VAL A 124 -1.09 10.64 -9.57
N ALA A 125 -1.92 9.62 -9.79
CA ALA A 125 -2.57 8.85 -8.74
C ALA A 125 -3.04 7.50 -9.26
N ALA A 126 -3.26 6.56 -8.34
CA ALA A 126 -3.96 5.31 -8.62
C ALA A 126 -4.82 4.90 -7.42
N GLU A 127 -5.87 4.13 -7.69
CA GLU A 127 -6.68 3.47 -6.67
C GLU A 127 -6.95 2.04 -7.12
N ARG A 128 -6.77 1.08 -6.21
CA ARG A 128 -7.14 -0.31 -6.43
C ARG A 128 -8.20 -0.73 -5.43
N ILE A 129 -9.22 -1.41 -5.92
CA ILE A 129 -10.26 -2.02 -5.11
C ILE A 129 -10.27 -3.51 -5.39
N GLN A 130 -10.10 -4.29 -4.34
CA GLN A 130 -10.22 -5.73 -4.37
C GLN A 130 -11.36 -6.18 -3.46
N ARG A 131 -12.26 -7.00 -3.97
CA ARG A 131 -13.31 -7.66 -3.19
C ARG A 131 -13.28 -9.13 -3.46
N GLY A 132 -13.58 -9.91 -2.45
CA GLY A 132 -13.58 -11.35 -2.59
C GLY A 132 -14.10 -12.07 -1.36
N THR A 133 -14.00 -13.38 -1.44
CA THR A 133 -14.28 -14.28 -0.34
C THR A 133 -13.04 -15.13 -0.08
N ALA A 134 -12.75 -15.35 1.19
CA ALA A 134 -11.77 -16.34 1.62
C ALA A 134 -12.50 -17.45 2.38
N GLY A 135 -12.10 -18.68 2.18
CA GLY A 135 -12.72 -19.82 2.86
C GLY A 135 -11.68 -20.80 3.37
N PHE A 136 -11.98 -21.39 4.51
CA PHE A 136 -11.23 -22.49 5.09
C PHE A 136 -12.22 -23.59 5.49
N MET A 137 -12.09 -24.76 4.85
CA MET A 137 -13.05 -25.87 4.98
C MET A 137 -14.49 -25.39 4.70
N PHE A 138 -15.34 -25.31 5.72
CA PHE A 138 -16.76 -24.93 5.61
C PHE A 138 -17.02 -23.45 5.97
N ILE A 139 -16.01 -22.74 6.41
CA ILE A 139 -16.14 -21.36 6.87
C ILE A 139 -15.76 -20.42 5.74
N LYS A 140 -16.68 -19.50 5.40
CA LYS A 140 -16.46 -18.46 4.40
C LYS A 140 -16.47 -17.09 5.07
N GLY A 141 -15.56 -16.24 4.64
CA GLY A 141 -15.48 -14.83 5.01
C GLY A 141 -15.48 -13.94 3.80
N SER A 142 -15.81 -12.67 3.98
CA SER A 142 -15.65 -11.62 3.00
C SER A 142 -14.35 -10.88 3.22
N MET A 143 -13.78 -10.37 2.13
CA MET A 143 -12.60 -9.49 2.18
C MET A 143 -12.78 -8.32 1.22
N MET A 144 -12.35 -7.16 1.65
CA MET A 144 -12.25 -5.95 0.84
C MET A 144 -10.94 -5.25 1.18
N ASN A 145 -10.14 -4.99 0.16
CA ASN A 145 -8.95 -4.16 0.25
C ASN A 145 -9.10 -2.96 -0.68
N ARG A 146 -8.71 -1.80 -0.19
CA ARG A 146 -8.63 -0.58 -0.97
C ARG A 146 -7.26 0.02 -0.74
N SER A 147 -6.53 0.27 -1.81
CA SER A 147 -5.26 0.98 -1.78
C SER A 147 -5.34 2.19 -2.71
N SER A 148 -4.88 3.33 -2.26
CA SER A 148 -4.83 4.53 -3.08
C SER A 148 -3.47 5.20 -2.93
N TRP A 149 -2.92 5.60 -4.06
CA TRP A 149 -1.60 6.21 -4.16
C TRP A 149 -1.69 7.58 -4.80
N ALA A 150 -0.93 8.54 -4.29
CA ALA A 150 -0.60 9.78 -4.96
C ALA A 150 0.89 9.75 -5.33
N PHE A 151 1.21 10.20 -6.53
CA PHE A 151 2.56 10.11 -7.07
C PHE A 151 3.14 11.49 -7.37
N ALA A 152 4.47 11.57 -7.35
CA ALA A 152 5.24 12.61 -8.00
C ALA A 152 6.25 11.98 -8.95
N HIS A 153 6.55 12.69 -10.02
CA HIS A 153 7.68 12.40 -10.90
C HIS A 153 8.88 13.24 -10.43
N VAL A 154 9.94 12.60 -9.98
CA VAL A 154 11.14 13.24 -9.43
C VAL A 154 12.36 12.69 -10.17
N GLY A 155 12.99 13.51 -11.00
CA GLY A 155 14.02 13.04 -11.93
C GLY A 155 13.44 12.03 -12.92
N ASP A 156 13.92 10.81 -12.90
CA ASP A 156 13.46 9.67 -13.71
C ASP A 156 12.57 8.68 -12.94
N ARG A 157 12.18 9.02 -11.71
CA ARG A 157 11.46 8.12 -10.80
C ARG A 157 10.01 8.51 -10.57
N LEU A 158 9.20 7.49 -10.37
CA LEU A 158 7.83 7.62 -9.87
C LEU A 158 7.84 7.40 -8.35
N VAL A 159 7.72 8.48 -7.59
CA VAL A 159 7.74 8.46 -6.11
C VAL A 159 6.32 8.42 -5.57
N VAL A 160 6.07 7.56 -4.61
CA VAL A 160 4.79 7.53 -3.86
C VAL A 160 4.82 8.62 -2.80
N LEU A 161 4.06 9.70 -3.00
CA LEU A 161 3.90 10.76 -2.00
C LEU A 161 2.96 10.35 -0.86
N ARG A 162 1.98 9.53 -1.18
CA ARG A 162 1.01 9.01 -0.21
C ARG A 162 0.55 7.62 -0.61
N ASP A 163 0.60 6.69 0.30
CA ASP A 163 -0.09 5.40 0.27
C ASP A 163 -1.15 5.39 1.37
N ASP A 164 -2.39 5.10 1.03
CA ASP A 164 -3.52 5.00 1.94
C ASP A 164 -4.21 3.67 1.68
N SER A 165 -3.91 2.69 2.50
CA SER A 165 -4.37 1.32 2.36
C SER A 165 -5.34 0.97 3.49
N ALA A 166 -6.51 0.46 3.13
CA ALA A 166 -7.54 0.03 4.06
C ALA A 166 -7.99 -1.40 3.74
N TYR A 167 -8.24 -2.18 4.77
CA TYR A 167 -8.84 -3.49 4.64
C TYR A 167 -10.07 -3.63 5.53
N ALA A 168 -11.02 -4.40 5.08
CA ALA A 168 -12.15 -4.85 5.88
C ALA A 168 -12.43 -6.32 5.55
N GLY A 169 -12.79 -7.10 6.56
CA GLY A 169 -13.08 -8.51 6.36
C GLY A 169 -14.00 -9.07 7.44
N SER A 170 -14.62 -10.19 7.13
CA SER A 170 -15.39 -10.97 8.10
C SER A 170 -15.10 -12.46 7.90
N GLY A 171 -15.10 -13.22 9.00
CA GLY A 171 -14.93 -14.67 9.00
C GLY A 171 -14.91 -15.19 10.42
N PHE A 172 -15.25 -16.48 10.62
CA PHE A 172 -15.29 -17.12 11.95
C PHE A 172 -16.15 -16.36 12.99
N GLY A 173 -17.21 -15.67 12.53
CA GLY A 173 -18.04 -14.85 13.42
C GLY A 173 -17.42 -13.51 13.86
N GLN A 174 -16.23 -13.19 13.38
CA GLN A 174 -15.53 -11.94 13.69
C GLN A 174 -15.52 -11.01 12.48
N LYS A 175 -15.41 -9.70 12.76
CA LYS A 175 -15.17 -8.66 11.77
C LYS A 175 -13.87 -7.96 12.15
N GLY A 176 -13.07 -7.66 11.14
CA GLY A 176 -11.83 -6.89 11.30
C GLY A 176 -11.75 -5.81 10.23
N GLU A 177 -11.22 -4.69 10.61
CA GLU A 177 -10.89 -3.59 9.70
C GLU A 177 -9.58 -2.93 10.14
N GLY A 178 -8.89 -2.32 9.20
CA GLY A 178 -7.69 -1.57 9.50
C GLY A 178 -7.38 -0.60 8.37
N ARG A 179 -6.57 0.40 8.69
CA ARG A 179 -6.08 1.40 7.74
C ARG A 179 -4.64 1.73 8.06
N ASN A 180 -3.84 1.81 7.04
CA ASN A 180 -2.46 2.29 7.09
C ASN A 180 -2.31 3.49 6.16
N VAL A 181 -1.59 4.52 6.60
CA VAL A 181 -1.29 5.69 5.79
C VAL A 181 0.19 5.99 5.91
N GLN A 182 0.87 6.01 4.77
CA GLN A 182 2.26 6.44 4.63
C GLN A 182 2.29 7.74 3.82
N VAL A 183 3.15 8.67 4.21
CA VAL A 183 3.35 9.94 3.52
C VAL A 183 4.84 10.18 3.35
N VAL A 184 5.25 10.46 2.13
CA VAL A 184 6.61 10.81 1.75
C VAL A 184 6.64 12.29 1.36
N THR A 185 7.60 13.01 1.88
CA THR A 185 7.89 14.41 1.49
C THR A 185 9.23 14.44 0.78
N VAL A 186 9.22 14.89 -0.46
CA VAL A 186 10.44 15.12 -1.25
C VAL A 186 10.95 16.53 -0.97
N ARG A 187 12.25 16.68 -0.73
CA ARG A 187 12.92 17.97 -0.46
C ARG A 187 14.01 18.23 -1.46
#